data_8f1800686da11a87d3f2b4a039aae6be
#
_entry.id   8f1800686da11a87d3f2b4a039aae6be
#
_cell.length_a   1.000
_cell.length_b   1.000
_cell.length_c   1.000
_cell.angle_alpha   90.00
_cell.angle_beta   90.00
_cell.angle_gamma   90.00
#
_symmetry.space_group_name_H-M   'P 1'
#
loop_
_entity.id
_entity.type
_entity.pdbx_description
1 polymer ?
#
loop_
_entity_poly.entity_id
_entity_poly.type
_entity_poly.pdbx_seq_one_letter_code
_entity_poly.pdbx_strand_id
1 'polypeptide(L)'
;MICVTNYTSMKLIYHTFDLALKHTFTIAHDSRDIQQTLIVELADETSSGLGEATANPYYGITIDNMIEALEQARAIVEAGNYQSAEELWTAIHPVLKENSFAQCALDEAAHDFFAKKAGKKLYENWGLSLENIPLTNFTIGIDTVEKMVSKMQELPWPIYKIKLGTADDLRIVQELRKNTDAIFRVDANCAWTAAQTISLAPKLKALGVEFIEQPLPAQDIEGMKKVFAECALPVIADESCILESDVQDCAGLFHGVNVKLTKCGGPTAAKRMIAEAKSLGMKTMVGCMTETSVGISAIAHLLPLLDYVDMDGSLLITNDPAEGVEFDFGRIIFPQRNGSGALLKFPTA
;
A
#
# COMPACT_ATOMS: atom_id res chain seq x y z
N MET A 1 29.70 -32.64 -23.68
CA MET A 1 29.94 -31.20 -23.49
C MET A 1 28.91 -30.75 -22.49
N ILE A 2 29.25 -30.73 -21.20
CA ILE A 2 28.31 -30.29 -20.15
C ILE A 2 28.34 -28.75 -20.23
N CYS A 3 27.24 -28.17 -20.66
CA CYS A 3 27.06 -26.72 -20.61
C CYS A 3 26.95 -26.35 -19.13
N VAL A 4 28.04 -25.92 -18.51
CA VAL A 4 28.02 -25.30 -17.20
C VAL A 4 27.41 -23.92 -17.45
N THR A 5 26.11 -23.77 -17.25
CA THR A 5 25.50 -22.47 -17.09
C THR A 5 26.11 -21.86 -15.81
N ASN A 6 26.97 -20.88 -15.97
CA ASN A 6 27.38 -20.04 -14.87
C ASN A 6 26.13 -19.29 -14.38
N TYR A 7 25.49 -19.82 -13.38
CA TYR A 7 24.45 -19.10 -12.66
C TYR A 7 25.13 -18.05 -11.79
N THR A 8 24.96 -16.80 -12.14
CA THR A 8 25.39 -15.70 -11.30
C THR A 8 24.50 -15.67 -10.07
N SER A 9 25.08 -15.77 -8.89
CA SER A 9 24.32 -15.70 -7.62
C SER A 9 23.67 -14.31 -7.48
N MET A 10 22.39 -14.30 -7.10
CA MET A 10 21.72 -13.07 -6.69
C MET A 10 22.37 -12.52 -5.42
N LYS A 11 22.40 -11.18 -5.28
CA LYS A 11 22.87 -10.49 -4.08
C LYS A 11 21.74 -9.71 -3.46
N LEU A 12 21.67 -9.74 -2.14
CA LEU A 12 20.72 -9.00 -1.33
C LEU A 12 21.41 -7.78 -0.72
N ILE A 13 20.96 -6.58 -1.10
CA ILE A 13 21.53 -5.30 -0.70
C ILE A 13 20.45 -4.47 -0.01
N TYR A 14 20.82 -3.65 0.98
CA TYR A 14 19.91 -2.82 1.77
C TYR A 14 20.30 -1.35 1.69
N HIS A 15 19.28 -0.52 1.55
CA HIS A 15 19.38 0.94 1.60
C HIS A 15 18.33 1.47 2.59
N THR A 16 18.76 2.29 3.54
CA THR A 16 17.86 2.87 4.55
C THR A 16 17.78 4.38 4.39
N PHE A 17 16.57 4.94 4.54
CA PHE A 17 16.35 6.36 4.42
C PHE A 17 15.40 6.88 5.49
N ASP A 18 15.64 8.12 5.93
CA ASP A 18 14.70 8.91 6.71
C ASP A 18 13.95 9.84 5.75
N LEU A 19 12.66 9.56 5.55
CA LEU A 19 11.80 10.35 4.66
C LEU A 19 11.20 11.50 5.45
N ALA A 20 11.54 12.73 5.08
CA ALA A 20 10.97 13.94 5.67
C ALA A 20 9.58 14.19 5.07
N LEU A 21 8.56 14.33 5.92
CA LEU A 21 7.20 14.62 5.48
C LEU A 21 7.02 16.10 5.14
N LYS A 22 6.18 16.40 4.15
CA LYS A 22 5.82 17.78 3.76
C LYS A 22 5.06 18.50 4.87
N HIS A 23 4.21 17.74 5.56
CA HIS A 23 3.42 18.17 6.70
C HIS A 23 3.46 17.07 7.75
N THR A 24 3.35 17.42 9.04
CA THR A 24 3.12 16.42 10.09
C THR A 24 1.94 15.55 9.69
N PHE A 25 2.14 14.23 9.63
CA PHE A 25 1.11 13.28 9.27
C PHE A 25 0.47 12.70 10.53
N THR A 26 -0.81 13.04 10.74
CA THR A 26 -1.56 12.63 11.93
C THR A 26 -2.77 11.79 11.54
N ILE A 27 -2.90 10.64 12.20
CA ILE A 27 -4.05 9.74 12.18
C ILE A 27 -4.61 9.59 13.60
N ALA A 28 -5.65 8.81 13.80
CA ALA A 28 -6.33 8.69 15.09
C ALA A 28 -5.40 8.32 16.28
N HIS A 29 -4.31 7.62 16.05
CA HIS A 29 -3.42 7.07 17.10
C HIS A 29 -1.92 7.28 16.86
N ASP A 30 -1.53 8.06 15.86
CA ASP A 30 -0.12 8.34 15.56
C ASP A 30 0.07 9.72 14.92
N SER A 31 1.26 10.32 15.12
CA SER A 31 1.67 11.59 14.50
C SER A 31 3.18 11.59 14.29
N ARG A 32 3.62 11.93 13.06
CA ARG A 32 5.05 11.88 12.71
C ARG A 32 5.44 12.94 11.67
N ASP A 33 6.71 13.34 11.69
CA ASP A 33 7.35 14.23 10.72
C ASP A 33 8.39 13.53 9.85
N ILE A 34 8.82 12.32 10.28
CA ILE A 34 9.80 11.49 9.60
C ILE A 34 9.24 10.07 9.49
N GLN A 35 9.41 9.46 8.33
CA GLN A 35 9.14 8.04 8.09
C GLN A 35 10.43 7.32 7.72
N GLN A 36 10.83 6.33 8.51
CA GLN A 36 11.95 5.46 8.15
C GLN A 36 11.51 4.42 7.14
N THR A 37 12.35 4.17 6.13
CA THR A 37 12.10 3.14 5.13
C THR A 37 13.34 2.31 4.84
N LEU A 38 13.11 1.05 4.47
CA LEU A 38 14.09 0.11 3.97
C LEU A 38 13.79 -0.19 2.51
N ILE A 39 14.75 0.07 1.63
CA ILE A 39 14.71 -0.39 0.24
C ILE A 39 15.64 -1.59 0.11
N VAL A 40 15.08 -2.68 -0.39
CA VAL A 40 15.81 -3.91 -0.71
C VAL A 40 16.13 -3.89 -2.19
N GLU A 41 17.40 -4.14 -2.52
CA GLU A 41 17.84 -4.37 -3.89
C GLU A 41 18.27 -5.83 -4.05
N LEU A 42 17.64 -6.51 -5.00
CA LEU A 42 18.00 -7.86 -5.44
C LEU A 42 18.73 -7.75 -6.76
N ALA A 43 20.03 -8.09 -6.82
CA ALA A 43 20.88 -7.85 -7.98
C ALA A 43 21.67 -9.09 -8.41
N ASP A 44 21.89 -9.24 -9.73
CA ASP A 44 22.91 -10.09 -10.31
C ASP A 44 23.84 -9.25 -11.21
N GLU A 45 24.73 -9.88 -11.98
CA GLU A 45 25.67 -9.18 -12.87
C GLU A 45 24.98 -8.40 -14.01
N THR A 46 23.70 -8.64 -14.27
CA THR A 46 22.98 -8.16 -15.46
C THR A 46 21.79 -7.27 -15.16
N SER A 47 21.21 -7.39 -13.97
CA SER A 47 19.96 -6.71 -13.60
C SER A 47 19.88 -6.49 -12.10
N SER A 48 19.08 -5.51 -11.70
CA SER A 48 18.68 -5.35 -10.31
C SER A 48 17.18 -4.99 -10.20
N GLY A 49 16.55 -5.44 -9.12
CA GLY A 49 15.16 -5.12 -8.76
C GLY A 49 15.10 -4.46 -7.40
N LEU A 50 14.16 -3.53 -7.25
CA LEU A 50 13.94 -2.75 -6.03
C LEU A 50 12.60 -3.08 -5.40
N GLY A 51 12.56 -3.13 -4.06
CA GLY A 51 11.34 -3.22 -3.28
C GLY A 51 11.49 -2.48 -1.97
N GLU A 52 10.39 -2.15 -1.33
CA GLU A 52 10.37 -1.24 -0.18
C GLU A 52 9.46 -1.74 0.94
N ALA A 53 9.84 -1.46 2.18
CA ALA A 53 8.95 -1.48 3.33
C ALA A 53 9.35 -0.42 4.36
N THR A 54 8.36 0.20 4.97
CA THR A 54 8.57 1.26 5.95
C THR A 54 8.51 0.72 7.37
N ALA A 55 9.24 1.33 8.31
CA ALA A 55 9.04 1.07 9.72
C ALA A 55 7.62 1.46 10.15
N ASN A 56 7.01 0.64 10.99
CA ASN A 56 5.65 0.88 11.44
C ASN A 56 5.46 0.41 12.89
N PRO A 57 5.42 1.34 13.88
CA PRO A 57 5.28 1.00 15.30
C PRO A 57 3.97 0.28 15.63
N TYR A 58 2.87 0.55 14.91
CA TYR A 58 1.59 -0.12 15.13
C TYR A 58 1.68 -1.64 14.94
N TYR A 59 2.49 -2.07 13.97
CA TYR A 59 2.75 -3.49 13.69
C TYR A 59 4.05 -3.99 14.37
N GLY A 60 4.74 -3.17 15.17
CA GLY A 60 6.00 -3.56 15.82
C GLY A 60 7.17 -3.70 14.86
N ILE A 61 7.10 -3.05 13.70
CA ILE A 61 8.11 -3.15 12.64
C ILE A 61 9.12 -2.00 12.75
N THR A 62 10.39 -2.35 12.78
CA THR A 62 11.55 -1.44 12.77
C THR A 62 12.48 -1.77 11.61
N ILE A 63 13.33 -0.84 11.22
CA ILE A 63 14.38 -1.11 10.21
C ILE A 63 15.26 -2.28 10.65
N ASP A 64 15.67 -2.30 11.90
CA ASP A 64 16.58 -3.34 12.43
C ASP A 64 15.94 -4.73 12.37
N ASN A 65 14.67 -4.90 12.79
CA ASN A 65 14.04 -6.22 12.76
C ASN A 65 13.68 -6.68 11.34
N MET A 66 13.46 -5.76 10.39
CA MET A 66 13.34 -6.12 8.97
C MET A 66 14.67 -6.64 8.42
N ILE A 67 15.78 -5.94 8.68
CA ILE A 67 17.13 -6.37 8.25
C ILE A 67 17.48 -7.70 8.90
N GLU A 68 17.23 -7.87 10.19
CA GLU A 68 17.49 -9.14 10.89
C GLU A 68 16.74 -10.32 10.25
N ALA A 69 15.46 -10.13 9.92
CA ALA A 69 14.66 -11.14 9.23
C ALA A 69 15.23 -11.46 7.83
N LEU A 70 15.59 -10.44 7.06
CA LEU A 70 16.17 -10.60 5.73
C LEU A 70 17.53 -11.31 5.76
N GLU A 71 18.36 -11.06 6.78
CA GLU A 71 19.63 -11.77 6.96
C GLU A 71 19.43 -13.28 7.18
N GLN A 72 18.34 -13.69 7.85
CA GLN A 72 18.00 -15.11 7.98
C GLN A 72 17.64 -15.74 6.63
N ALA A 73 17.07 -14.98 5.71
CA ALA A 73 16.73 -15.42 4.36
C ALA A 73 17.90 -15.31 3.37
N ARG A 74 18.96 -14.54 3.66
CA ARG A 74 20.07 -14.23 2.74
C ARG A 74 20.64 -15.47 2.05
N ALA A 75 20.97 -16.51 2.80
CA ALA A 75 21.57 -17.72 2.24
C ALA A 75 20.61 -18.45 1.27
N ILE A 76 19.31 -18.40 1.52
CA ILE A 76 18.28 -18.96 0.63
C ILE A 76 18.24 -18.15 -0.67
N VAL A 77 18.21 -16.82 -0.57
CA VAL A 77 18.19 -15.91 -1.72
C VAL A 77 19.43 -16.06 -2.60
N GLU A 78 20.63 -16.00 -1.99
CA GLU A 78 21.90 -15.93 -2.72
C GLU A 78 22.36 -17.27 -3.28
N ALA A 79 21.95 -18.41 -2.68
CA ALA A 79 22.27 -19.74 -3.18
C ALA A 79 21.25 -20.31 -4.16
N GLY A 80 20.05 -19.72 -4.26
CA GLY A 80 18.97 -20.24 -5.06
C GLY A 80 19.08 -19.90 -6.54
N ASN A 81 18.49 -20.75 -7.37
CA ASN A 81 18.35 -20.54 -8.81
C ASN A 81 16.86 -20.47 -9.14
N TYR A 82 16.26 -19.34 -8.83
CA TYR A 82 14.84 -19.10 -9.03
C TYR A 82 14.55 -18.60 -10.45
N GLN A 83 13.40 -19.03 -10.99
CA GLN A 83 12.95 -18.63 -12.32
C GLN A 83 11.84 -17.56 -12.26
N SER A 84 11.26 -17.33 -11.08
CA SER A 84 10.21 -16.34 -10.87
C SER A 84 10.23 -15.79 -9.43
N ALA A 85 9.56 -14.67 -9.22
CA ALA A 85 9.36 -14.09 -7.90
C ALA A 85 8.55 -15.04 -7.00
N GLU A 86 7.56 -15.72 -7.55
CA GLU A 86 6.71 -16.68 -6.82
C GLU A 86 7.49 -17.89 -6.31
N GLU A 87 8.47 -18.38 -7.08
CA GLU A 87 9.39 -19.43 -6.62
C GLU A 87 10.26 -18.95 -5.45
N LEU A 88 10.84 -17.76 -5.58
CA LEU A 88 11.60 -17.15 -4.49
C LEU A 88 10.72 -16.93 -3.26
N TRP A 89 9.52 -16.34 -3.44
CA TRP A 89 8.56 -16.14 -2.35
C TRP A 89 8.27 -17.43 -1.59
N THR A 90 8.03 -18.53 -2.31
CA THR A 90 7.76 -19.85 -1.71
C THR A 90 8.93 -20.33 -0.86
N ALA A 91 10.16 -20.09 -1.30
CA ALA A 91 11.36 -20.51 -0.59
C ALA A 91 11.62 -19.68 0.67
N ILE A 92 11.36 -18.36 0.64
CA ILE A 92 11.64 -17.45 1.76
C ILE A 92 10.50 -17.35 2.77
N HIS A 93 9.26 -17.61 2.36
CA HIS A 93 8.06 -17.47 3.22
C HIS A 93 8.18 -18.21 4.56
N PRO A 94 8.67 -19.47 4.64
CA PRO A 94 8.80 -20.17 5.93
C PRO A 94 9.69 -19.42 6.94
N VAL A 95 10.62 -18.59 6.46
CA VAL A 95 11.58 -17.83 7.28
C VAL A 95 11.04 -16.43 7.58
N LEU A 96 10.37 -15.77 6.61
CA LEU A 96 9.98 -14.37 6.69
C LEU A 96 8.52 -14.14 7.12
N LYS A 97 7.69 -15.17 7.23
CA LYS A 97 6.25 -15.04 7.52
C LYS A 97 5.91 -14.26 8.80
N GLU A 98 6.83 -14.24 9.79
CA GLU A 98 6.66 -13.48 11.03
C GLU A 98 7.04 -11.99 10.88
N ASN A 99 7.65 -11.61 9.73
CA ASN A 99 7.94 -10.22 9.38
C ASN A 99 7.51 -9.96 7.93
N SER A 100 6.21 -9.76 7.75
CA SER A 100 5.60 -9.54 6.43
C SER A 100 6.14 -8.31 5.71
N PHE A 101 6.59 -7.28 6.44
CA PHE A 101 7.18 -6.08 5.87
C PHE A 101 8.55 -6.39 5.22
N ALA A 102 9.40 -7.14 5.90
CA ALA A 102 10.66 -7.62 5.33
C ALA A 102 10.41 -8.51 4.09
N GLN A 103 9.41 -9.40 4.18
CA GLN A 103 9.01 -10.25 3.06
C GLN A 103 8.49 -9.42 1.89
N CYS A 104 7.71 -8.36 2.15
CA CYS A 104 7.20 -7.45 1.12
C CYS A 104 8.32 -6.79 0.33
N ALA A 105 9.28 -6.17 1.03
CA ALA A 105 10.40 -5.51 0.37
C ALA A 105 11.20 -6.47 -0.52
N LEU A 106 11.40 -7.70 -0.09
CA LEU A 106 12.10 -8.71 -0.89
C LEU A 106 11.25 -9.23 -2.05
N ASP A 107 9.95 -9.44 -1.86
CA ASP A 107 9.04 -9.91 -2.92
C ASP A 107 8.85 -8.85 -4.02
N GLU A 108 8.72 -7.57 -3.65
CA GLU A 108 8.70 -6.46 -4.61
C GLU A 108 10.00 -6.40 -5.42
N ALA A 109 11.15 -6.49 -4.75
CA ALA A 109 12.45 -6.52 -5.41
C ALA A 109 12.58 -7.71 -6.38
N ALA A 110 12.07 -8.88 -6.00
CA ALA A 110 12.05 -10.06 -6.85
C ALA A 110 11.17 -9.86 -8.09
N HIS A 111 9.95 -9.37 -7.91
CA HIS A 111 9.05 -9.09 -9.02
C HIS A 111 9.64 -8.07 -10.00
N ASP A 112 10.25 -6.99 -9.49
CA ASP A 112 10.92 -5.98 -10.29
C ASP A 112 12.12 -6.57 -11.06
N PHE A 113 12.95 -7.37 -10.38
CA PHE A 113 14.12 -8.05 -10.95
C PHE A 113 13.72 -8.99 -12.11
N PHE A 114 12.78 -9.90 -11.88
CA PHE A 114 12.38 -10.87 -12.92
C PHE A 114 11.66 -10.21 -14.09
N ALA A 115 10.87 -9.17 -13.85
CA ALA A 115 10.24 -8.40 -14.94
C ALA A 115 11.29 -7.66 -15.79
N LYS A 116 12.31 -7.05 -15.18
CA LYS A 116 13.43 -6.44 -15.90
C LYS A 116 14.20 -7.45 -16.71
N LYS A 117 14.49 -8.63 -16.17
CA LYS A 117 15.13 -9.73 -16.93
C LYS A 117 14.28 -10.22 -18.11
N ALA A 118 12.97 -10.21 -17.98
CA ALA A 118 12.06 -10.52 -19.07
C ALA A 118 11.89 -9.38 -20.11
N GLY A 119 12.48 -8.20 -19.87
CA GLY A 119 12.34 -7.03 -20.72
C GLY A 119 10.92 -6.45 -20.73
N LYS A 120 10.15 -6.63 -19.66
CA LYS A 120 8.74 -6.24 -19.53
C LYS A 120 8.54 -5.27 -18.39
N LYS A 121 7.48 -4.47 -18.46
CA LYS A 121 6.92 -3.79 -17.29
C LYS A 121 6.28 -4.83 -16.36
N LEU A 122 6.19 -4.52 -15.08
CA LEU A 122 5.74 -5.47 -14.08
C LEU A 122 4.30 -5.96 -14.33
N TYR A 123 3.36 -5.06 -14.65
CA TYR A 123 1.98 -5.46 -15.01
C TYR A 123 1.94 -6.35 -16.26
N GLU A 124 2.79 -6.10 -17.27
CA GLU A 124 2.88 -6.93 -18.47
C GLU A 124 3.42 -8.32 -18.14
N ASN A 125 4.40 -8.40 -17.23
CA ASN A 125 4.93 -9.67 -16.75
C ASN A 125 3.87 -10.51 -16.03
N TRP A 126 2.89 -9.86 -15.41
CA TRP A 126 1.71 -10.50 -14.81
C TRP A 126 0.57 -10.77 -15.79
N GLY A 127 0.73 -10.44 -17.08
CA GLY A 127 -0.29 -10.63 -18.11
C GLY A 127 -1.45 -9.65 -18.02
N LEU A 128 -1.24 -8.48 -17.41
CA LEU A 128 -2.24 -7.43 -17.22
C LEU A 128 -2.10 -6.33 -18.28
N SER A 129 -3.14 -5.53 -18.46
CA SER A 129 -3.16 -4.31 -19.28
C SER A 129 -3.71 -3.12 -18.48
N LEU A 130 -3.29 -1.90 -18.84
CA LEU A 130 -3.68 -0.67 -18.13
C LEU A 130 -5.03 -0.11 -18.61
N GLU A 131 -6.01 -0.98 -18.85
CA GLU A 131 -7.35 -0.56 -19.24
C GLU A 131 -8.22 -0.34 -17.99
N ASN A 132 -8.94 0.80 -17.96
CA ASN A 132 -9.91 1.12 -16.89
C ASN A 132 -9.33 1.11 -15.47
N ILE A 133 -8.11 1.61 -15.30
CA ILE A 133 -7.46 1.71 -13.98
C ILE A 133 -8.10 2.81 -13.13
N PRO A 134 -8.23 2.62 -11.80
CA PRO A 134 -8.78 3.62 -10.90
C PRO A 134 -7.84 4.82 -10.73
N LEU A 135 -8.42 5.99 -10.39
CA LEU A 135 -7.68 7.16 -9.92
C LEU A 135 -7.25 6.95 -8.46
N THR A 136 -6.06 7.42 -8.12
CA THR A 136 -5.63 7.48 -6.70
C THR A 136 -6.22 8.69 -5.99
N ASN A 137 -6.47 8.55 -4.70
CA ASN A 137 -6.79 9.67 -3.83
C ASN A 137 -5.54 10.44 -3.40
N PHE A 138 -5.75 11.61 -2.78
CA PHE A 138 -4.76 12.32 -1.98
C PHE A 138 -5.24 12.38 -0.52
N THR A 139 -4.35 12.01 0.41
CA THR A 139 -4.68 11.87 1.83
C THR A 139 -4.54 13.18 2.59
N ILE A 140 -5.60 13.54 3.31
CA ILE A 140 -5.61 14.66 4.24
C ILE A 140 -5.62 14.11 5.67
N GLY A 141 -4.49 14.21 6.36
CA GLY A 141 -4.35 13.83 7.77
C GLY A 141 -5.14 14.75 8.69
N ILE A 142 -5.40 14.29 9.92
CA ILE A 142 -6.11 15.05 10.95
C ILE A 142 -5.30 16.30 11.31
N ASP A 143 -5.97 17.47 11.26
CA ASP A 143 -5.42 18.77 11.64
C ASP A 143 -6.58 19.74 11.94
N THR A 144 -6.29 21.03 12.17
CA THR A 144 -7.34 22.03 12.15
C THR A 144 -8.00 22.11 10.77
N VAL A 145 -9.28 22.46 10.73
CA VAL A 145 -10.02 22.54 9.45
C VAL A 145 -9.32 23.48 8.46
N GLU A 146 -8.80 24.61 8.95
CA GLU A 146 -8.12 25.60 8.13
C GLU A 146 -6.86 25.01 7.45
N LYS A 147 -6.08 24.22 8.18
CA LYS A 147 -4.90 23.54 7.63
C LYS A 147 -5.29 22.42 6.66
N MET A 148 -6.33 21.64 6.98
CA MET A 148 -6.85 20.61 6.07
C MET A 148 -7.32 21.22 4.74
N VAL A 149 -8.05 22.33 4.79
CA VAL A 149 -8.46 23.11 3.59
C VAL A 149 -7.21 23.63 2.84
N SER A 150 -6.22 24.18 3.56
CA SER A 150 -4.98 24.64 2.93
C SER A 150 -4.26 23.54 2.16
N LYS A 151 -4.16 22.33 2.74
CA LYS A 151 -3.55 21.16 2.06
C LYS A 151 -4.33 20.77 0.79
N MET A 152 -5.66 20.83 0.82
CA MET A 152 -6.48 20.57 -0.38
C MET A 152 -6.28 21.63 -1.47
N GLN A 153 -6.09 22.90 -1.08
CA GLN A 153 -5.84 24.00 -2.01
C GLN A 153 -4.41 23.98 -2.57
N GLU A 154 -3.44 23.51 -1.78
CA GLU A 154 -2.04 23.34 -2.20
C GLU A 154 -1.92 22.30 -3.30
N LEU A 155 -2.68 21.19 -3.20
CA LEU A 155 -2.73 20.15 -4.21
C LEU A 155 -4.19 19.76 -4.54
N PRO A 156 -4.84 20.50 -5.47
CA PRO A 156 -6.18 20.13 -5.94
C PRO A 156 -6.19 18.71 -6.54
N TRP A 157 -7.18 17.89 -6.10
CA TRP A 157 -7.23 16.49 -6.45
C TRP A 157 -8.66 16.00 -6.68
N PRO A 158 -8.91 14.99 -7.53
CA PRO A 158 -10.26 14.53 -7.83
C PRO A 158 -10.90 13.69 -6.72
N ILE A 159 -10.09 13.09 -5.86
CA ILE A 159 -10.52 12.22 -4.77
C ILE A 159 -9.66 12.50 -3.54
N TYR A 160 -10.25 12.85 -2.41
CA TYR A 160 -9.52 13.01 -1.15
C TYR A 160 -9.85 11.88 -0.18
N LYS A 161 -8.83 11.28 0.43
CA LYS A 161 -8.98 10.40 1.58
C LYS A 161 -8.83 11.25 2.85
N ILE A 162 -9.91 11.37 3.63
CA ILE A 162 -9.95 12.20 4.83
C ILE A 162 -9.77 11.31 6.05
N LYS A 163 -8.69 11.53 6.82
CA LYS A 163 -8.48 10.84 8.08
C LYS A 163 -9.38 11.44 9.15
N LEU A 164 -10.10 10.59 9.86
CA LEU A 164 -11.09 10.92 10.89
C LEU A 164 -10.75 10.14 12.18
N GLY A 165 -11.60 10.26 13.21
CA GLY A 165 -11.40 9.64 14.52
C GLY A 165 -11.35 10.67 15.65
N THR A 166 -12.01 11.81 15.44
CA THR A 166 -12.16 12.89 16.41
C THR A 166 -13.63 13.04 16.84
N ALA A 167 -13.88 13.88 17.83
CA ALA A 167 -15.27 14.21 18.21
C ALA A 167 -16.00 15.06 17.16
N ASP A 168 -15.28 15.72 16.24
CA ASP A 168 -15.78 16.70 15.31
C ASP A 168 -15.86 16.21 13.85
N ASP A 169 -15.75 14.91 13.61
CA ASP A 169 -15.57 14.31 12.28
C ASP A 169 -16.61 14.79 11.24
N LEU A 170 -17.89 14.83 11.60
CA LEU A 170 -18.92 15.32 10.69
C LEU A 170 -18.72 16.80 10.34
N ARG A 171 -18.35 17.64 11.32
CA ARG A 171 -18.08 19.06 11.10
C ARG A 171 -16.88 19.26 10.20
N ILE A 172 -15.82 18.46 10.39
CA ILE A 172 -14.64 18.49 9.53
C ILE A 172 -15.06 18.24 8.08
N VAL A 173 -15.77 17.14 7.78
CA VAL A 173 -16.19 16.80 6.42
C VAL A 173 -17.13 17.87 5.83
N GLN A 174 -18.05 18.44 6.64
CA GLN A 174 -18.92 19.55 6.21
C GLN A 174 -18.13 20.79 5.79
N GLU A 175 -17.11 21.17 6.56
CA GLU A 175 -16.28 22.34 6.25
C GLU A 175 -15.38 22.09 5.02
N LEU A 176 -14.78 20.90 4.90
CA LEU A 176 -14.00 20.55 3.73
C LEU A 176 -14.85 20.56 2.45
N ARG A 177 -16.10 20.04 2.50
CA ARG A 177 -17.02 20.02 1.37
C ARG A 177 -17.33 21.41 0.80
N LYS A 178 -17.29 22.45 1.60
CA LYS A 178 -17.50 23.84 1.11
C LYS A 178 -16.41 24.32 0.15
N ASN A 179 -15.27 23.63 0.09
CA ASN A 179 -14.09 24.04 -0.66
C ASN A 179 -13.79 23.19 -1.90
N THR A 180 -14.55 22.11 -2.15
CA THR A 180 -14.31 21.22 -3.30
C THR A 180 -15.53 20.37 -3.63
N ASP A 181 -15.68 19.98 -4.90
CA ASP A 181 -16.64 18.97 -5.37
C ASP A 181 -16.01 17.59 -5.56
N ALA A 182 -14.74 17.40 -5.19
CA ALA A 182 -14.04 16.14 -5.29
C ALA A 182 -14.73 15.01 -4.50
N ILE A 183 -14.56 13.78 -4.92
CA ILE A 183 -15.05 12.60 -4.17
C ILE A 183 -14.28 12.53 -2.83
N PHE A 184 -15.02 12.23 -1.76
CA PHE A 184 -14.41 11.94 -0.46
C PHE A 184 -14.46 10.46 -0.15
N ARG A 185 -13.35 9.92 0.37
CA ARG A 185 -13.23 8.65 1.07
C ARG A 185 -12.85 8.97 2.50
N VAL A 186 -13.42 8.30 3.47
CA VAL A 186 -13.11 8.57 4.88
C VAL A 186 -12.51 7.34 5.52
N ASP A 187 -11.50 7.55 6.35
CA ASP A 187 -10.82 6.50 7.08
C ASP A 187 -10.81 6.86 8.56
N ALA A 188 -11.51 6.05 9.36
CA ALA A 188 -11.66 6.27 10.79
C ALA A 188 -10.56 5.58 11.62
N ASN A 189 -9.69 4.78 11.00
CA ASN A 189 -8.60 4.04 11.65
C ASN A 189 -9.02 3.42 13.00
N CYS A 190 -10.10 2.63 12.98
CA CYS A 190 -10.66 1.92 14.15
C CYS A 190 -11.25 2.81 15.25
N ALA A 191 -11.46 4.10 15.06
CA ALA A 191 -11.80 5.03 16.13
C ALA A 191 -13.32 5.10 16.47
N TRP A 192 -14.20 4.56 15.62
CA TRP A 192 -15.63 4.66 15.80
C TRP A 192 -16.25 3.41 16.46
N THR A 193 -17.46 3.58 16.96
CA THR A 193 -18.37 2.50 17.35
C THR A 193 -19.36 2.19 16.23
N ALA A 194 -20.03 1.02 16.30
CA ALA A 194 -21.08 0.67 15.33
C ALA A 194 -22.19 1.71 15.30
N ALA A 195 -22.66 2.21 16.44
CA ALA A 195 -23.70 3.22 16.53
C ALA A 195 -23.28 4.56 15.89
N GLN A 196 -22.04 4.99 16.11
CA GLN A 196 -21.49 6.19 15.47
C GLN A 196 -21.43 6.01 13.94
N THR A 197 -20.87 4.90 13.47
CA THR A 197 -20.73 4.59 12.04
C THR A 197 -22.09 4.64 11.33
N ILE A 198 -23.09 3.92 11.85
CA ILE A 198 -24.46 3.88 11.28
C ILE A 198 -25.10 5.26 11.29
N SER A 199 -24.94 6.02 12.38
CA SER A 199 -25.50 7.38 12.51
C SER A 199 -24.84 8.41 11.59
N LEU A 200 -23.52 8.30 11.37
CA LEU A 200 -22.76 9.23 10.52
C LEU A 200 -22.92 8.94 9.02
N ALA A 201 -23.02 7.68 8.64
CA ALA A 201 -23.00 7.24 7.24
C ALA A 201 -24.00 7.96 6.33
N PRO A 202 -25.30 8.14 6.66
CA PRO A 202 -26.23 8.86 5.79
C PRO A 202 -25.85 10.35 5.62
N LYS A 203 -25.26 10.97 6.65
CA LYS A 203 -24.82 12.37 6.60
C LYS A 203 -23.57 12.51 5.75
N LEU A 204 -22.61 11.59 5.89
CA LEU A 204 -21.39 11.52 5.09
C LEU A 204 -21.73 11.25 3.62
N LYS A 205 -22.67 10.34 3.35
CA LYS A 205 -23.17 10.08 1.99
C LYS A 205 -23.73 11.32 1.33
N ALA A 206 -24.51 12.11 2.06
CA ALA A 206 -25.05 13.39 1.57
C ALA A 206 -23.95 14.44 1.28
N LEU A 207 -22.78 14.29 1.89
CA LEU A 207 -21.59 15.11 1.64
C LEU A 207 -20.67 14.54 0.55
N GLY A 208 -21.08 13.52 -0.21
CA GLY A 208 -20.34 12.94 -1.32
C GLY A 208 -19.20 12.00 -0.89
N VAL A 209 -19.33 11.39 0.29
CA VAL A 209 -18.43 10.31 0.70
C VAL A 209 -18.78 9.03 -0.05
N GLU A 210 -17.77 8.37 -0.64
CA GLU A 210 -17.91 7.16 -1.44
C GLU A 210 -17.98 5.90 -0.56
N PHE A 211 -17.10 5.80 0.44
CA PHE A 211 -17.05 4.68 1.39
C PHE A 211 -16.40 5.10 2.72
N ILE A 212 -16.53 4.24 3.73
CA ILE A 212 -15.86 4.35 5.04
C ILE A 212 -14.84 3.21 5.15
N GLU A 213 -13.58 3.54 5.41
CA GLU A 213 -12.50 2.58 5.67
C GLU A 213 -12.38 2.37 7.18
N GLN A 214 -12.27 1.11 7.59
CA GLN A 214 -12.05 0.59 8.94
C GLN A 214 -12.69 1.44 10.07
N PRO A 215 -14.01 1.46 10.18
CA PRO A 215 -14.66 2.29 11.20
C PRO A 215 -14.42 1.79 12.63
N LEU A 216 -14.45 0.47 12.87
CA LEU A 216 -14.39 -0.17 14.17
C LEU A 216 -13.04 -0.88 14.38
N PRO A 217 -12.62 -1.09 15.64
CA PRO A 217 -11.53 -2.01 15.96
C PRO A 217 -11.75 -3.38 15.31
N ALA A 218 -10.65 -3.99 14.80
CA ALA A 218 -10.72 -5.26 14.05
C ALA A 218 -11.38 -6.41 14.86
N GLN A 219 -11.32 -6.36 16.20
CA GLN A 219 -11.88 -7.36 17.10
C GLN A 219 -13.40 -7.19 17.33
N ASP A 220 -14.00 -6.06 16.94
CA ASP A 220 -15.45 -5.81 17.14
C ASP A 220 -16.29 -6.43 16.02
N ILE A 221 -16.26 -7.75 15.94
CA ILE A 221 -16.99 -8.53 14.92
C ILE A 221 -18.51 -8.30 14.99
N GLU A 222 -19.08 -8.27 16.21
CA GLU A 222 -20.51 -8.07 16.39
C GLU A 222 -20.96 -6.65 16.00
N GLY A 223 -20.10 -5.65 16.27
CA GLY A 223 -20.31 -4.29 15.79
C GLY A 223 -20.25 -4.22 14.26
N MET A 224 -19.28 -4.89 13.63
CA MET A 224 -19.15 -4.91 12.17
C MET A 224 -20.32 -5.62 11.47
N LYS A 225 -20.88 -6.70 12.03
CA LYS A 225 -22.11 -7.32 11.51
C LYS A 225 -23.26 -6.31 11.43
N LYS A 226 -23.44 -5.48 12.46
CA LYS A 226 -24.45 -4.42 12.48
C LYS A 226 -24.16 -3.34 11.44
N VAL A 227 -22.92 -2.89 11.38
CA VAL A 227 -22.47 -1.89 10.39
C VAL A 227 -22.71 -2.42 8.98
N PHE A 228 -22.29 -3.66 8.67
CA PHE A 228 -22.51 -4.26 7.35
C PHE A 228 -24.01 -4.29 6.94
N ALA A 229 -24.90 -4.60 7.89
CA ALA A 229 -26.32 -4.72 7.64
C ALA A 229 -27.04 -3.35 7.53
N GLU A 230 -26.60 -2.32 8.26
CA GLU A 230 -27.38 -1.08 8.48
C GLU A 230 -26.69 0.18 7.95
N CYS A 231 -25.41 0.12 7.59
CA CYS A 231 -24.65 1.30 7.15
C CYS A 231 -25.11 1.76 5.76
N ALA A 232 -25.38 3.07 5.61
CA ALA A 232 -25.80 3.66 4.33
C ALA A 232 -24.68 3.82 3.29
N LEU A 233 -23.42 3.57 3.68
CA LEU A 233 -22.23 3.61 2.83
C LEU A 233 -21.54 2.24 2.84
N PRO A 234 -20.84 1.87 1.75
CA PRO A 234 -19.94 0.73 1.77
C PRO A 234 -18.86 0.89 2.85
N VAL A 235 -18.43 -0.23 3.44
CA VAL A 235 -17.32 -0.27 4.39
C VAL A 235 -16.20 -1.15 3.84
N ILE A 236 -14.96 -0.68 3.96
CA ILE A 236 -13.75 -1.33 3.45
C ILE A 236 -12.87 -1.71 4.65
N ALA A 237 -12.38 -2.97 4.69
CA ALA A 237 -11.48 -3.46 5.73
C ALA A 237 -10.04 -3.00 5.45
N ASP A 238 -9.32 -2.51 6.48
CA ASP A 238 -7.89 -2.26 6.46
C ASP A 238 -7.20 -3.09 7.57
N GLU A 239 -7.35 -2.70 8.83
CA GLU A 239 -6.76 -3.40 9.97
C GLU A 239 -7.40 -4.78 10.22
N SER A 240 -8.58 -5.04 9.68
CA SER A 240 -9.25 -6.34 9.71
C SER A 240 -8.80 -7.30 8.60
N CYS A 241 -7.99 -6.86 7.63
CA CYS A 241 -7.50 -7.66 6.51
C CYS A 241 -5.99 -7.48 6.35
N ILE A 242 -5.22 -8.35 6.97
CA ILE A 242 -3.75 -8.29 7.03
C ILE A 242 -3.15 -9.38 6.15
N LEU A 243 -3.56 -10.64 6.37
CA LEU A 243 -3.05 -11.82 5.71
C LEU A 243 -4.07 -12.42 4.73
N GLU A 244 -3.62 -13.36 3.90
CA GLU A 244 -4.48 -14.07 2.94
C GLU A 244 -5.71 -14.72 3.59
N SER A 245 -5.55 -15.31 4.79
CA SER A 245 -6.65 -15.94 5.55
C SER A 245 -7.77 -14.96 5.92
N ASP A 246 -7.45 -13.68 6.11
CA ASP A 246 -8.39 -12.69 6.62
C ASP A 246 -9.43 -12.26 5.58
N VAL A 247 -9.14 -12.49 4.29
CA VAL A 247 -10.06 -12.14 3.20
C VAL A 247 -11.40 -12.86 3.36
N GLN A 248 -11.35 -14.18 3.66
CA GLN A 248 -12.54 -14.98 3.89
C GLN A 248 -13.31 -14.49 5.12
N ASP A 249 -12.60 -14.10 6.18
CA ASP A 249 -13.21 -13.61 7.43
C ASP A 249 -13.86 -12.23 7.26
N CYS A 250 -13.41 -11.43 6.30
CA CYS A 250 -14.03 -10.14 5.94
C CYS A 250 -15.34 -10.29 5.17
N ALA A 251 -15.62 -11.45 4.56
CA ALA A 251 -16.83 -11.67 3.80
C ALA A 251 -18.08 -11.64 4.70
N GLY A 252 -19.05 -10.78 4.36
CA GLY A 252 -20.24 -10.55 5.18
C GLY A 252 -20.05 -9.60 6.36
N LEU A 253 -18.82 -9.06 6.55
CA LEU A 253 -18.52 -8.00 7.51
C LEU A 253 -18.16 -6.68 6.79
N PHE A 254 -17.53 -6.76 5.61
CA PHE A 254 -17.10 -5.63 4.81
C PHE A 254 -17.57 -5.78 3.35
N HIS A 255 -17.73 -4.67 2.67
CA HIS A 255 -18.09 -4.62 1.25
C HIS A 255 -16.85 -4.73 0.34
N GLY A 256 -15.66 -4.57 0.91
CA GLY A 256 -14.38 -4.68 0.23
C GLY A 256 -13.21 -4.75 1.20
N VAL A 257 -12.03 -5.00 0.66
CA VAL A 257 -10.77 -5.10 1.42
C VAL A 257 -9.73 -4.14 0.87
N ASN A 258 -8.98 -3.52 1.77
CA ASN A 258 -7.77 -2.74 1.47
C ASN A 258 -6.54 -3.61 1.72
N VAL A 259 -6.02 -4.21 0.67
CA VAL A 259 -4.79 -4.98 0.69
C VAL A 259 -3.60 -4.01 0.73
N LYS A 260 -2.70 -4.16 1.70
CA LYS A 260 -1.43 -3.42 1.72
C LYS A 260 -0.28 -4.40 1.55
N LEU A 261 0.61 -4.13 0.60
CA LEU A 261 1.71 -5.02 0.23
C LEU A 261 2.57 -5.36 1.46
N THR A 262 2.89 -4.35 2.25
CA THR A 262 3.68 -4.53 3.49
C THR A 262 2.98 -5.42 4.52
N LYS A 263 1.66 -5.34 4.66
CA LYS A 263 0.91 -6.19 5.60
C LYS A 263 0.89 -7.65 5.17
N CYS A 264 0.65 -7.92 3.89
CA CYS A 264 0.45 -9.28 3.39
C CYS A 264 1.74 -9.97 2.92
N GLY A 265 2.88 -9.27 2.90
CA GLY A 265 4.17 -9.85 2.49
C GLY A 265 4.45 -9.76 1.00
N GLY A 266 3.91 -8.76 0.30
CA GLY A 266 4.29 -8.37 -1.05
C GLY A 266 3.28 -8.68 -2.15
N PRO A 267 3.63 -8.40 -3.41
CA PRO A 267 2.77 -8.57 -4.58
C PRO A 267 2.27 -10.01 -4.80
N THR A 268 3.08 -11.01 -4.44
CA THR A 268 2.70 -12.43 -4.58
C THR A 268 1.47 -12.77 -3.75
N ALA A 269 1.45 -12.41 -2.46
CA ALA A 269 0.31 -12.61 -1.58
C ALA A 269 -0.84 -11.67 -1.96
N ALA A 270 -0.55 -10.40 -2.27
CA ALA A 270 -1.56 -9.41 -2.63
C ALA A 270 -2.40 -9.84 -3.84
N LYS A 271 -1.79 -10.39 -4.90
CA LYS A 271 -2.50 -10.90 -6.07
C LYS A 271 -3.48 -12.02 -5.70
N ARG A 272 -3.11 -12.91 -4.77
CA ARG A 272 -4.00 -13.99 -4.30
C ARG A 272 -5.16 -13.44 -3.49
N MET A 273 -4.89 -12.51 -2.55
CA MET A 273 -5.93 -11.83 -1.76
C MET A 273 -6.94 -11.09 -2.64
N ILE A 274 -6.47 -10.36 -3.65
CA ILE A 274 -7.32 -9.66 -4.62
C ILE A 274 -8.19 -10.64 -5.41
N ALA A 275 -7.62 -11.75 -5.86
CA ALA A 275 -8.36 -12.77 -6.60
C ALA A 275 -9.44 -13.42 -5.72
N GLU A 276 -9.13 -13.73 -4.46
CA GLU A 276 -10.08 -14.28 -3.50
C GLU A 276 -11.21 -13.28 -3.18
N ALA A 277 -10.87 -12.02 -2.86
CA ALA A 277 -11.86 -10.99 -2.60
C ALA A 277 -12.86 -10.83 -3.76
N LYS A 278 -12.36 -10.82 -5.00
CA LYS A 278 -13.21 -10.81 -6.20
C LYS A 278 -14.11 -12.04 -6.31
N SER A 279 -13.60 -13.23 -6.00
CA SER A 279 -14.38 -14.46 -6.01
C SER A 279 -15.52 -14.45 -5.01
N LEU A 280 -15.37 -13.71 -3.91
CA LEU A 280 -16.38 -13.48 -2.88
C LEU A 280 -17.30 -12.30 -3.19
N GLY A 281 -17.16 -11.65 -4.35
CA GLY A 281 -17.96 -10.49 -4.76
C GLY A 281 -17.64 -9.19 -4.01
N MET A 282 -16.48 -9.13 -3.35
CA MET A 282 -16.02 -7.96 -2.60
C MET A 282 -15.31 -6.96 -3.51
N LYS A 283 -15.35 -5.69 -3.15
CA LYS A 283 -14.53 -4.65 -3.76
C LYS A 283 -13.06 -4.80 -3.35
N THR A 284 -12.17 -4.47 -4.27
CA THR A 284 -10.73 -4.57 -4.06
C THR A 284 -10.07 -3.20 -4.07
N MET A 285 -9.27 -2.94 -3.06
CA MET A 285 -8.46 -1.76 -2.90
C MET A 285 -7.03 -2.18 -2.55
N VAL A 286 -6.03 -1.45 -3.02
CA VAL A 286 -4.66 -1.49 -2.47
C VAL A 286 -4.35 -0.12 -1.88
N GLY A 287 -3.87 -0.12 -0.65
CA GLY A 287 -3.36 1.05 0.05
C GLY A 287 -1.85 1.00 0.22
N CYS A 288 -1.25 2.17 0.41
CA CYS A 288 0.16 2.32 0.75
C CYS A 288 0.37 2.64 2.24
N MET A 289 1.62 2.64 2.64
CA MET A 289 2.13 3.42 3.76
C MET A 289 2.69 4.75 3.24
N THR A 290 3.40 5.51 4.08
CA THR A 290 4.21 6.63 3.59
C THR A 290 5.48 6.06 2.99
N GLU A 291 5.50 5.89 1.69
CA GLU A 291 6.53 5.17 0.93
C GLU A 291 7.18 6.06 -0.12
N THR A 292 8.35 5.69 -0.60
CA THR A 292 9.03 6.30 -1.73
C THR A 292 8.39 5.90 -3.06
N SER A 293 8.89 6.45 -4.15
CA SER A 293 8.52 6.01 -5.50
C SER A 293 8.82 4.52 -5.77
N VAL A 294 9.58 3.81 -4.93
CA VAL A 294 9.83 2.37 -5.09
C VAL A 294 8.57 1.58 -4.77
N GLY A 295 8.07 1.62 -3.52
CA GLY A 295 6.86 0.90 -3.11
C GLY A 295 5.62 1.39 -3.87
N ILE A 296 5.50 2.71 -4.07
CA ILE A 296 4.39 3.30 -4.83
C ILE A 296 4.37 2.80 -6.28
N SER A 297 5.53 2.63 -6.93
CA SER A 297 5.58 2.04 -8.28
C SER A 297 5.18 0.57 -8.30
N ALA A 298 5.53 -0.21 -7.29
CA ALA A 298 5.09 -1.61 -7.19
C ALA A 298 3.55 -1.69 -7.10
N ILE A 299 2.92 -0.87 -6.25
CA ILE A 299 1.46 -0.75 -6.12
C ILE A 299 0.80 -0.39 -7.45
N ALA A 300 1.38 0.56 -8.21
CA ALA A 300 0.82 1.03 -9.47
C ALA A 300 0.57 -0.11 -10.48
N HIS A 301 1.40 -1.13 -10.47
CA HIS A 301 1.26 -2.26 -11.39
C HIS A 301 0.10 -3.21 -11.06
N LEU A 302 -0.51 -3.10 -9.85
CA LEU A 302 -1.71 -3.82 -9.47
C LEU A 302 -3.01 -3.13 -9.89
N LEU A 303 -2.97 -1.86 -10.33
CA LEU A 303 -4.14 -1.06 -10.69
C LEU A 303 -5.16 -1.78 -11.59
N PRO A 304 -4.77 -2.59 -12.61
CA PRO A 304 -5.74 -3.31 -13.42
C PRO A 304 -6.60 -4.33 -12.67
N LEU A 305 -6.18 -4.68 -11.45
CA LEU A 305 -6.88 -5.63 -10.60
C LEU A 305 -7.82 -4.96 -9.58
N LEU A 306 -7.89 -3.63 -9.53
CA LEU A 306 -8.47 -2.89 -8.41
C LEU A 306 -9.72 -2.10 -8.80
N ASP A 307 -10.67 -2.00 -7.85
CA ASP A 307 -11.76 -1.04 -7.89
C ASP A 307 -11.34 0.33 -7.34
N TYR A 308 -10.49 0.35 -6.31
CA TYR A 308 -10.00 1.54 -5.63
C TYR A 308 -8.49 1.46 -5.40
N VAL A 309 -7.84 2.60 -5.24
CA VAL A 309 -6.42 2.68 -4.87
C VAL A 309 -6.15 3.90 -3.98
N ASP A 310 -5.21 3.75 -3.07
CA ASP A 310 -4.67 4.76 -2.17
C ASP A 310 -3.14 4.63 -2.20
N MET A 311 -2.48 5.38 -3.11
CA MET A 311 -1.04 5.22 -3.39
C MET A 311 -0.30 6.56 -3.47
N ASP A 312 -0.66 7.49 -2.61
CA ASP A 312 -0.12 8.84 -2.58
C ASP A 312 1.10 9.02 -1.65
N GLY A 313 1.65 7.93 -1.09
CA GLY A 313 2.74 7.98 -0.10
C GLY A 313 3.93 8.83 -0.53
N SER A 314 4.38 8.72 -1.79
CA SER A 314 5.48 9.52 -2.32
C SER A 314 5.15 11.01 -2.51
N LEU A 315 3.86 11.38 -2.57
CA LEU A 315 3.43 12.78 -2.60
C LEU A 315 3.51 13.46 -1.23
N LEU A 316 3.60 12.68 -0.15
CA LEU A 316 3.63 13.18 1.23
C LEU A 316 5.05 13.50 1.72
N ILE A 317 6.09 13.12 0.98
CA ILE A 317 7.51 13.28 1.35
C ILE A 317 8.19 14.37 0.54
N THR A 318 9.30 14.93 1.07
CA THR A 318 10.06 16.02 0.42
C THR A 318 11.37 15.53 -0.21
N ASN A 319 11.90 14.39 0.23
CA ASN A 319 13.23 13.90 -0.09
C ASN A 319 13.19 12.47 -0.63
N ASP A 320 12.31 12.20 -1.60
CA ASP A 320 12.22 10.89 -2.23
C ASP A 320 13.57 10.48 -2.84
N PRO A 321 14.22 9.38 -2.37
CA PRO A 321 15.50 8.90 -2.89
C PRO A 321 15.39 8.19 -4.24
N ALA A 322 14.16 8.01 -4.76
CA ALA A 322 13.91 7.30 -5.99
C ALA A 322 13.09 8.12 -7.00
N GLU A 323 13.07 7.66 -8.22
CA GLU A 323 12.11 8.02 -9.26
C GLU A 323 11.25 6.79 -9.56
N GLY A 324 10.02 7.01 -9.98
CA GLY A 324 9.09 5.94 -10.32
C GLY A 324 7.91 6.43 -11.13
N VAL A 325 6.71 5.95 -10.80
CA VAL A 325 5.48 6.49 -11.37
C VAL A 325 5.27 7.94 -10.93
N GLU A 326 4.65 8.73 -11.81
CA GLU A 326 4.28 10.12 -11.54
C GLU A 326 2.76 10.25 -11.50
N PHE A 327 2.27 11.38 -11.02
CA PHE A 327 0.85 11.64 -10.84
C PHE A 327 0.42 12.88 -11.61
N ASP A 328 -0.70 12.74 -12.34
CA ASP A 328 -1.39 13.85 -13.00
C ASP A 328 -2.88 13.82 -12.59
N PHE A 329 -3.25 14.68 -11.65
CA PHE A 329 -4.62 14.80 -11.17
C PHE A 329 -5.28 13.43 -10.87
N GLY A 330 -4.60 12.61 -10.04
CA GLY A 330 -5.04 11.26 -9.66
C GLY A 330 -4.76 10.16 -10.67
N ARG A 331 -4.33 10.49 -11.87
CA ARG A 331 -3.90 9.52 -12.90
C ARG A 331 -2.45 9.13 -12.66
N ILE A 332 -2.12 7.89 -13.00
CA ILE A 332 -0.77 7.36 -12.88
C ILE A 332 -0.08 7.40 -14.24
N ILE A 333 1.10 8.00 -14.28
CA ILE A 333 1.99 8.04 -15.45
C ILE A 333 3.12 7.06 -15.19
N PHE A 334 3.15 5.99 -15.97
CA PHE A 334 4.18 4.96 -15.88
C PHE A 334 5.45 5.36 -16.61
N PRO A 335 6.65 5.24 -16.01
CA PRO A 335 7.89 5.45 -16.71
C PRO A 335 8.10 4.43 -17.85
N GLN A 336 8.97 4.74 -18.80
CA GLN A 336 9.25 3.83 -19.93
C GLN A 336 10.18 2.67 -19.54
N ARG A 337 10.72 2.65 -18.34
CA ARG A 337 11.60 1.59 -17.81
C ARG A 337 10.82 0.29 -17.59
N ASN A 338 11.51 -0.85 -17.74
CA ASN A 338 10.99 -2.18 -17.39
C ASN A 338 10.91 -2.38 -15.88
N GLY A 339 10.31 -3.50 -15.45
CA GLY A 339 10.05 -3.79 -14.05
C GLY A 339 8.96 -2.88 -13.48
N SER A 340 9.12 -2.46 -12.25
CA SER A 340 8.29 -1.45 -11.59
C SER A 340 8.50 -0.05 -12.19
N GLY A 341 9.61 0.14 -12.92
CA GLY A 341 10.05 1.42 -13.43
C GLY A 341 10.75 2.30 -12.39
N ALA A 342 10.86 1.86 -11.14
CA ALA A 342 11.59 2.57 -10.11
C ALA A 342 13.11 2.55 -10.32
N LEU A 343 13.75 3.65 -9.92
CA LEU A 343 15.19 3.83 -10.00
C LEU A 343 15.68 4.68 -8.81
N LEU A 344 16.70 4.21 -8.08
CA LEU A 344 17.36 5.02 -7.07
C LEU A 344 18.13 6.18 -7.71
N LYS A 345 17.96 7.38 -7.17
CA LYS A 345 18.63 8.61 -7.66
C LYS A 345 20.11 8.67 -7.34
N PHE A 346 20.50 7.98 -6.27
CA PHE A 346 21.86 7.97 -5.79
C PHE A 346 22.35 6.53 -5.79
N PRO A 347 23.23 6.15 -6.74
CA PRO A 347 23.91 4.86 -6.66
C PRO A 347 24.70 4.83 -5.34
N THR A 348 24.47 3.80 -4.55
CA THR A 348 25.24 3.56 -3.34
C THR A 348 26.68 3.32 -3.71
N ALA A 349 27.57 3.91 -2.92
CA ALA A 349 29.01 3.78 -3.07
C ALA A 349 29.50 2.33 -2.81
#